data_5505fd358f7a9ac2bb0f28691fafaf70
#
_entry.id   5505fd358f7a9ac2bb0f28691fafaf70
#
_cell.length_a   1.000
_cell.length_b   1.000
_cell.length_c   1.000
_cell.angle_alpha   90.00
_cell.angle_beta   90.00
_cell.angle_gamma   90.00
#
_symmetry.space_group_name_H-M   'P 1'
#
loop_
_entity.id
_entity.type
_entity.pdbx_description
1 polymer ?
#
loop_
_entity_poly.entity_id
_entity_poly.type
_entity_poly.pdbx_seq_one_letter_code
_entity_poly.pdbx_strand_id
1 'polypeptide(L)'
;MGDLKGVTGRLPYLAKLGVDAIWLSPFYRSPQADAGYDVADYRDVDPLFGTLADFDEMLQKAHAAGLKVIVDLVPNHTSDEHVWFQEALAAAPGSAARARYMFREGKGEDGSLPPNNWQSIFGGPAWTRVPDGQWYLHLFDTKQPDLNWENEEVWAEMRSVLRFWLDRGVDGFRVDVAHGLVKDPALPDWTGQAAMVEGQDAAPHAATAEAANAPEALPSQEAGHVSKPALDPPSPFFDQDGVHEVYRDWHKVLAEYGPDRMMVAEAWVEPAERLVRYIRPDEMQQAFNFDFLLAGWDARQMAKVIADSLEASASVGAPTTWVLSNHDTVRHPSRFGLADPTTFPKGIALEDEQPDEALGLARARAATLVALALPGSAYVYQGEELGLPEHTTLDAEFRQDPTFFRTKGVERGRDGCRVPLPWISEAPQFGFSGPTADAPAAWLPQPESYRRLAADVQEGVAGSTLELYRTAIAARREHALGTGSLSWPELNDPDAGLLAFSNGQVLVLANMGRDRAALPDGYDVLVASSPEAVQDGSLTPNSAVWLVQA
;
A
#
# COMPACT_ATOMS: atom_id res chain seq x y z
N MET A 1 8.15 7.02 13.51
CA MET A 1 7.53 7.92 12.54
C MET A 1 8.34 9.20 12.45
N GLY A 2 8.31 9.85 11.28
CA GLY A 2 8.88 11.18 11.09
C GLY A 2 7.86 12.28 11.30
N ASP A 3 8.25 13.53 11.07
CA ASP A 3 7.39 14.71 11.16
C ASP A 3 7.50 15.58 9.90
N LEU A 4 6.66 16.60 9.79
CA LEU A 4 6.62 17.49 8.63
C LEU A 4 7.93 18.28 8.44
N LYS A 5 8.62 18.63 9.52
CA LYS A 5 9.94 19.29 9.46
C LYS A 5 11.01 18.34 8.94
N GLY A 6 10.94 17.08 9.35
CA GLY A 6 11.80 16.01 8.84
C GLY A 6 11.60 15.79 7.35
N VAL A 7 10.34 15.71 6.88
CA VAL A 7 10.02 15.64 5.44
C VAL A 7 10.59 16.86 4.72
N THR A 8 10.34 18.06 5.22
CA THR A 8 10.86 19.32 4.66
C THR A 8 12.38 19.30 4.50
N GLY A 9 13.09 18.79 5.50
CA GLY A 9 14.55 18.66 5.46
C GLY A 9 15.05 17.62 4.45
N ARG A 10 14.20 16.68 4.02
CA ARG A 10 14.53 15.61 3.07
C ARG A 10 14.01 15.83 1.64
N LEU A 11 13.29 16.93 1.38
CA LEU A 11 12.86 17.27 0.03
C LEU A 11 14.01 17.32 -1.00
N PRO A 12 15.21 17.83 -0.69
CA PRO A 12 16.35 17.78 -1.62
C PRO A 12 16.78 16.33 -1.97
N TYR A 13 16.72 15.41 -1.01
CA TYR A 13 17.00 13.99 -1.25
C TYR A 13 15.97 13.37 -2.19
N LEU A 14 14.68 13.62 -1.96
CA LEU A 14 13.58 13.12 -2.79
C LEU A 14 13.62 13.69 -4.20
N ALA A 15 13.90 15.00 -4.35
CA ALA A 15 14.10 15.62 -5.66
C ALA A 15 15.31 15.01 -6.40
N LYS A 16 16.42 14.72 -5.69
CA LYS A 16 17.60 14.06 -6.25
C LYS A 16 17.34 12.59 -6.60
N LEU A 17 16.45 11.91 -5.86
CA LEU A 17 15.98 10.57 -6.21
C LEU A 17 15.27 10.57 -7.56
N GLY A 18 14.60 11.68 -7.90
CA GLY A 18 13.96 11.88 -9.18
C GLY A 18 12.46 11.55 -9.20
N VAL A 19 11.82 11.40 -8.05
CA VAL A 19 10.35 11.19 -7.97
C VAL A 19 9.59 12.46 -8.39
N ASP A 20 8.36 12.29 -8.87
CA ASP A 20 7.51 13.39 -9.33
C ASP A 20 6.57 13.89 -8.23
N ALA A 21 6.20 13.01 -7.30
CA ALA A 21 5.28 13.31 -6.23
C ALA A 21 5.67 12.57 -4.93
N ILE A 22 5.24 13.13 -3.81
CA ILE A 22 5.28 12.45 -2.50
C ILE A 22 3.85 12.23 -2.00
N TRP A 23 3.58 11.06 -1.45
CA TRP A 23 2.36 10.75 -0.74
C TRP A 23 2.68 10.68 0.75
N LEU A 24 1.93 11.45 1.55
CA LEU A 24 2.02 11.47 3.01
C LEU A 24 0.91 10.60 3.60
N SER A 25 1.29 9.62 4.44
CA SER A 25 0.34 8.91 5.31
C SER A 25 -0.43 9.89 6.19
N PRO A 26 -1.56 9.52 6.83
CA PRO A 26 -2.35 10.43 7.63
C PRO A 26 -1.51 11.12 8.70
N PHE A 27 -1.53 12.44 8.69
CA PHE A 27 -0.85 13.33 9.65
C PHE A 27 -1.85 14.21 10.41
N TYR A 28 -3.11 13.94 10.24
CA TYR A 28 -4.23 14.62 10.88
C TYR A 28 -4.24 14.36 12.38
N ARG A 29 -5.02 15.15 13.15
CA ARG A 29 -5.23 14.85 14.57
C ARG A 29 -5.80 13.45 14.73
N SER A 30 -5.13 12.66 15.53
CA SER A 30 -5.46 11.26 15.75
C SER A 30 -4.95 10.79 17.12
N PRO A 31 -5.72 9.99 17.88
CA PRO A 31 -5.21 9.30 19.06
C PRO A 31 -4.22 8.18 18.74
N GLN A 32 -3.94 7.93 17.46
CA GLN A 32 -2.96 6.94 16.97
C GLN A 32 -3.32 5.48 17.31
N ALA A 33 -4.58 5.15 17.35
CA ALA A 33 -5.03 3.77 17.55
C ALA A 33 -4.68 2.87 16.36
N ASP A 34 -4.60 3.43 15.16
CA ASP A 34 -4.15 2.77 13.93
C ASP A 34 -3.21 3.69 13.13
N ALA A 35 -2.11 4.10 13.75
CA ALA A 35 -1.03 4.86 13.12
C ALA A 35 -1.48 6.10 12.31
N GLY A 36 -2.56 6.77 12.74
CA GLY A 36 -3.13 7.96 12.10
C GLY A 36 -4.37 7.71 11.25
N TYR A 37 -4.70 6.46 10.92
CA TYR A 37 -5.91 6.12 10.17
C TYR A 37 -7.20 6.22 11.01
N ASP A 38 -7.11 6.53 12.27
CA ASP A 38 -8.19 6.91 13.19
C ASP A 38 -8.25 8.44 13.33
N VAL A 39 -8.84 9.12 12.36
CA VAL A 39 -8.83 10.59 12.23
C VAL A 39 -9.83 11.25 13.15
N ALA A 40 -9.35 12.11 14.07
CA ALA A 40 -10.19 12.89 14.98
C ALA A 40 -10.53 14.30 14.45
N ASP A 41 -9.69 14.88 13.59
CA ASP A 41 -9.96 16.15 12.89
C ASP A 41 -9.20 16.16 11.55
N TYR A 42 -9.95 16.19 10.45
CA TYR A 42 -9.42 16.19 9.08
C TYR A 42 -8.78 17.50 8.64
N ARG A 43 -8.94 18.60 9.40
CA ARG A 43 -8.50 19.94 9.01
C ARG A 43 -7.38 20.51 9.87
N ASP A 44 -6.79 19.67 10.72
CA ASP A 44 -5.65 20.08 11.55
C ASP A 44 -4.55 19.02 11.49
N VAL A 45 -3.33 19.43 11.78
CA VAL A 45 -2.16 18.56 11.89
C VAL A 45 -2.01 18.09 13.33
N ASP A 46 -1.75 16.80 13.52
CA ASP A 46 -1.45 16.28 14.84
C ASP A 46 -0.15 16.90 15.38
N PRO A 47 -0.13 17.35 16.65
CA PRO A 47 1.07 17.92 17.27
C PRO A 47 2.31 17.00 17.25
N LEU A 48 2.13 15.71 17.09
CA LEU A 48 3.25 14.76 16.88
C LEU A 48 4.01 15.03 15.59
N PHE A 49 3.32 15.52 14.55
CA PHE A 49 3.88 15.75 13.22
C PHE A 49 4.18 17.21 12.93
N GLY A 50 3.67 18.14 13.74
CA GLY A 50 3.88 19.55 13.56
C GLY A 50 2.60 20.38 13.61
N THR A 51 2.52 21.40 12.77
CA THR A 51 1.40 22.34 12.68
C THR A 51 0.96 22.54 11.24
N LEU A 52 -0.21 23.16 11.02
CA LEU A 52 -0.63 23.58 9.67
C LEU A 52 0.40 24.50 9.00
N ALA A 53 1.11 25.35 9.77
CA ALA A 53 2.17 26.20 9.23
C ALA A 53 3.38 25.38 8.77
N ASP A 54 3.74 24.32 9.49
CA ASP A 54 4.81 23.40 9.07
C ASP A 54 4.41 22.64 7.79
N PHE A 55 3.13 22.30 7.65
CA PHE A 55 2.60 21.70 6.42
C PHE A 55 2.66 22.68 5.24
N ASP A 56 2.22 23.92 5.43
CA ASP A 56 2.25 24.95 4.39
C ASP A 56 3.70 25.22 3.92
N GLU A 57 4.66 25.27 4.85
CA GLU A 57 6.09 25.41 4.53
C GLU A 57 6.61 24.20 3.74
N MET A 58 6.28 22.98 4.17
CA MET A 58 6.66 21.74 3.50
C MET A 58 6.10 21.72 2.07
N LEU A 59 4.82 22.02 1.88
CA LEU A 59 4.14 22.05 0.58
C LEU A 59 4.79 23.08 -0.37
N GLN A 60 5.03 24.30 0.11
CA GLN A 60 5.69 25.34 -0.67
C GLN A 60 7.08 24.92 -1.13
N LYS A 61 7.87 24.31 -0.24
CA LYS A 61 9.23 23.82 -0.57
C LYS A 61 9.21 22.62 -1.50
N ALA A 62 8.24 21.71 -1.34
CA ALA A 62 8.05 20.60 -2.26
C ALA A 62 7.76 21.10 -3.68
N HIS A 63 6.83 22.03 -3.84
CA HIS A 63 6.52 22.65 -5.13
C HIS A 63 7.72 23.41 -5.72
N ALA A 64 8.48 24.12 -4.89
CA ALA A 64 9.71 24.80 -5.34
C ALA A 64 10.79 23.81 -5.80
N ALA A 65 10.80 22.58 -5.28
CA ALA A 65 11.67 21.48 -5.71
C ALA A 65 11.10 20.69 -6.91
N GLY A 66 9.93 21.06 -7.43
CA GLY A 66 9.25 20.36 -8.53
C GLY A 66 8.48 19.11 -8.13
N LEU A 67 8.26 18.91 -6.82
CA LEU A 67 7.54 17.75 -6.28
C LEU A 67 6.07 18.09 -6.06
N LYS A 68 5.18 17.21 -6.48
CA LYS A 68 3.77 17.23 -6.14
C LYS A 68 3.53 16.61 -4.75
N VAL A 69 2.44 17.01 -4.08
CA VAL A 69 2.09 16.50 -2.76
C VAL A 69 0.69 15.89 -2.76
N ILE A 70 0.62 14.61 -2.43
CA ILE A 70 -0.61 13.84 -2.28
C ILE A 70 -0.79 13.57 -0.78
N VAL A 71 -1.98 13.85 -0.25
CA VAL A 71 -2.32 13.56 1.14
C VAL A 71 -3.28 12.38 1.23
N ASP A 72 -3.21 11.65 2.33
CA ASP A 72 -4.15 10.56 2.59
C ASP A 72 -5.53 11.12 2.94
N LEU A 73 -6.59 10.44 2.55
CA LEU A 73 -7.97 10.74 2.94
C LEU A 73 -8.60 9.45 3.45
N VAL A 74 -9.08 9.46 4.69
CA VAL A 74 -9.68 8.29 5.36
C VAL A 74 -11.20 8.49 5.46
N PRO A 75 -11.99 8.16 4.43
CA PRO A 75 -13.40 8.52 4.39
C PRO A 75 -14.34 7.43 4.88
N ASN A 76 -13.87 6.19 5.10
CA ASN A 76 -14.73 5.10 5.53
C ASN A 76 -15.19 5.27 6.98
N HIS A 77 -14.31 5.75 7.86
CA HIS A 77 -14.52 5.84 9.30
C HIS A 77 -13.84 7.10 9.86
N THR A 78 -14.12 7.41 11.12
CA THR A 78 -13.39 8.41 11.88
C THR A 78 -12.77 7.78 13.12
N SER A 79 -11.97 8.53 13.88
CA SER A 79 -11.67 8.15 15.26
C SER A 79 -12.94 8.13 16.13
N ASP A 80 -12.96 7.30 17.17
CA ASP A 80 -13.94 7.40 18.23
C ASP A 80 -13.85 8.71 19.03
N GLU A 81 -12.72 9.42 18.94
CA GLU A 81 -12.53 10.76 19.52
C GLU A 81 -12.99 11.91 18.60
N HIS A 82 -13.41 11.61 17.36
CA HIS A 82 -13.97 12.63 16.47
C HIS A 82 -15.22 13.26 17.06
N VAL A 83 -15.33 14.59 16.95
CA VAL A 83 -16.42 15.36 17.56
C VAL A 83 -17.80 14.82 17.19
N TRP A 84 -17.99 14.40 15.95
CA TRP A 84 -19.25 13.81 15.50
C TRP A 84 -19.59 12.49 16.18
N PHE A 85 -18.61 11.64 16.46
CA PHE A 85 -18.87 10.37 17.15
C PHE A 85 -19.17 10.61 18.62
N GLN A 86 -18.47 11.55 19.26
CA GLN A 86 -18.78 11.95 20.65
C GLN A 86 -20.20 12.54 20.78
N GLU A 87 -20.61 13.38 19.81
CA GLU A 87 -22.00 13.87 19.73
C GLU A 87 -22.99 12.72 19.53
N ALA A 88 -22.68 11.75 18.65
CA ALA A 88 -23.53 10.59 18.40
C ALA A 88 -23.71 9.71 19.65
N LEU A 89 -22.65 9.50 20.42
CA LEU A 89 -22.71 8.74 21.68
C LEU A 89 -23.56 9.45 22.75
N ALA A 90 -23.50 10.79 22.80
CA ALA A 90 -24.26 11.59 23.74
C ALA A 90 -25.74 11.77 23.33
N ALA A 91 -26.08 11.54 22.07
CA ALA A 91 -27.42 11.77 21.54
C ALA A 91 -28.31 10.53 21.66
N ALA A 92 -29.62 10.74 21.63
CA ALA A 92 -30.61 9.65 21.67
C ALA A 92 -30.61 8.85 20.35
N PRO A 93 -31.02 7.57 20.39
CA PRO A 93 -31.29 6.79 19.19
C PRO A 93 -32.20 7.50 18.18
N GLY A 94 -31.87 7.40 16.89
CA GLY A 94 -32.61 8.07 15.80
C GLY A 94 -32.35 9.55 15.64
N SER A 95 -31.43 10.13 16.42
CA SER A 95 -31.00 11.54 16.25
C SER A 95 -30.18 11.77 14.98
N ALA A 96 -30.13 13.02 14.49
CA ALA A 96 -29.30 13.41 13.35
C ALA A 96 -27.82 13.12 13.60
N ALA A 97 -27.32 13.34 14.82
CA ALA A 97 -25.94 13.04 15.18
C ALA A 97 -25.59 11.54 14.98
N ARG A 98 -26.48 10.62 15.41
CA ARG A 98 -26.30 9.18 15.18
C ARG A 98 -26.43 8.78 13.73
N ALA A 99 -27.25 9.47 12.96
CA ALA A 99 -27.43 9.19 11.53
C ALA A 99 -26.17 9.40 10.69
N ARG A 100 -25.14 10.08 11.21
CA ARG A 100 -23.83 10.24 10.56
C ARG A 100 -23.00 8.95 10.57
N TYR A 101 -23.32 8.01 11.45
CA TYR A 101 -22.63 6.72 11.63
C TYR A 101 -23.59 5.55 11.45
N MET A 102 -23.03 4.37 11.29
CA MET A 102 -23.80 3.13 11.13
C MET A 102 -24.24 2.61 12.50
N PHE A 103 -25.27 3.23 13.12
CA PHE A 103 -25.93 2.71 14.33
C PHE A 103 -27.15 1.85 13.99
N ARG A 104 -27.31 0.71 14.65
CA ARG A 104 -28.45 -0.21 14.46
C ARG A 104 -28.90 -0.82 15.77
N GLU A 105 -30.17 -1.26 15.81
CA GLU A 105 -30.69 -2.08 16.90
C GLU A 105 -30.09 -3.48 16.83
N GLY A 106 -29.83 -4.07 17.99
CA GLY A 106 -29.38 -5.46 18.09
C GLY A 106 -30.51 -6.45 17.83
N LYS A 107 -30.14 -7.71 17.55
CA LYS A 107 -31.05 -8.86 17.46
C LYS A 107 -31.29 -9.49 18.86
N GLY A 108 -32.28 -10.39 18.95
CA GLY A 108 -32.68 -11.04 20.17
C GLY A 108 -33.74 -10.24 20.97
N GLU A 109 -34.31 -10.85 22.02
CA GLU A 109 -35.40 -10.22 22.79
C GLU A 109 -34.96 -8.95 23.53
N ASP A 110 -33.68 -8.85 23.89
CA ASP A 110 -33.09 -7.73 24.65
C ASP A 110 -32.07 -6.90 23.82
N GLY A 111 -31.98 -7.14 22.52
CA GLY A 111 -31.00 -6.49 21.67
C GLY A 111 -29.52 -6.84 21.97
N SER A 112 -29.30 -7.98 22.66
CA SER A 112 -27.96 -8.39 23.09
C SER A 112 -27.09 -9.00 22.00
N LEU A 113 -27.67 -9.37 20.87
CA LEU A 113 -26.97 -9.91 19.72
C LEU A 113 -26.70 -8.78 18.68
N PRO A 114 -25.55 -8.81 17.99
CA PRO A 114 -25.26 -7.79 16.99
C PRO A 114 -26.25 -7.82 15.83
N PRO A 115 -26.35 -6.72 15.04
CA PRO A 115 -27.26 -6.63 13.89
C PRO A 115 -27.05 -7.70 12.83
N ASN A 116 -25.82 -8.17 12.64
CA ASN A 116 -25.45 -9.27 11.74
C ASN A 116 -24.14 -9.92 12.21
N ASN A 117 -23.64 -10.87 11.44
CA ASN A 117 -22.46 -11.67 11.78
C ASN A 117 -21.15 -11.11 11.22
N TRP A 118 -21.10 -9.87 10.76
CA TRP A 118 -19.91 -9.30 10.15
C TRP A 118 -18.73 -9.30 11.11
N GLN A 119 -17.55 -9.56 10.56
CA GLN A 119 -16.29 -9.58 11.28
C GLN A 119 -15.46 -8.35 10.91
N SER A 120 -14.73 -7.83 11.90
CA SER A 120 -13.73 -6.79 11.68
C SER A 120 -12.54 -7.33 10.89
N ILE A 121 -11.97 -6.50 10.05
CA ILE A 121 -10.75 -6.80 9.29
C ILE A 121 -9.56 -7.12 10.23
N PHE A 122 -9.52 -6.46 11.39
CA PHE A 122 -8.52 -6.74 12.43
C PHE A 122 -8.88 -7.91 13.34
N GLY A 123 -9.96 -8.64 13.03
CA GLY A 123 -10.45 -9.79 13.79
C GLY A 123 -11.50 -9.46 14.84
N GLY A 124 -12.33 -10.45 15.15
CA GLY A 124 -13.47 -10.33 16.06
C GLY A 124 -14.69 -9.65 15.42
N PRO A 125 -15.81 -9.47 16.18
CA PRO A 125 -17.04 -8.86 15.65
C PRO A 125 -16.82 -7.43 15.14
N ALA A 126 -17.53 -7.07 14.07
CA ALA A 126 -17.52 -5.71 13.50
C ALA A 126 -18.50 -4.74 14.18
N TRP A 127 -19.22 -5.18 15.21
CA TRP A 127 -20.20 -4.38 15.92
C TRP A 127 -19.89 -4.28 17.40
N THR A 128 -20.01 -3.07 17.95
CA THR A 128 -19.86 -2.81 19.38
C THR A 128 -21.13 -2.20 19.96
N ARG A 129 -21.63 -2.77 21.06
CA ARG A 129 -22.83 -2.30 21.76
C ARG A 129 -22.51 -1.08 22.61
N VAL A 130 -23.35 -0.04 22.49
CA VAL A 130 -23.29 1.14 23.36
C VAL A 130 -24.25 1.01 24.56
N PRO A 131 -24.07 1.84 25.62
CA PRO A 131 -24.82 1.67 26.87
C PRO A 131 -26.35 1.74 26.75
N ASP A 132 -26.90 2.41 25.76
CA ASP A 132 -28.35 2.51 25.54
C ASP A 132 -28.94 1.34 24.74
N GLY A 133 -28.10 0.39 24.32
CA GLY A 133 -28.54 -0.86 23.71
C GLY A 133 -28.35 -0.93 22.19
N GLN A 134 -28.12 0.20 21.49
CA GLN A 134 -27.76 0.17 20.08
C GLN A 134 -26.33 -0.34 19.86
N TRP A 135 -26.01 -0.65 18.60
CA TRP A 135 -24.71 -1.11 18.14
C TRP A 135 -24.21 -0.19 17.05
N TYR A 136 -22.91 0.16 17.08
CA TYR A 136 -22.25 0.83 15.96
C TYR A 136 -21.33 -0.12 15.22
N LEU A 137 -21.25 0.09 13.90
CA LEU A 137 -20.36 -0.66 13.00
C LEU A 137 -18.94 -0.10 13.09
N HIS A 138 -17.96 -0.99 13.09
CA HIS A 138 -16.54 -0.69 12.87
C HIS A 138 -15.90 -1.85 12.08
N LEU A 139 -15.74 -1.66 10.78
CA LEU A 139 -15.11 -2.69 9.95
C LEU A 139 -13.63 -2.91 10.29
N PHE A 140 -13.02 -1.93 10.97
CA PHE A 140 -11.65 -1.97 11.47
C PHE A 140 -11.63 -2.04 13.01
N ASP A 141 -10.86 -1.19 13.68
CA ASP A 141 -10.81 -1.20 15.15
C ASP A 141 -12.11 -0.63 15.76
N THR A 142 -12.39 -1.03 17.00
CA THR A 142 -13.50 -0.46 17.79
C THR A 142 -13.40 1.06 17.94
N LYS A 143 -12.20 1.61 17.76
CA LYS A 143 -11.91 3.04 17.77
C LYS A 143 -12.07 3.72 16.41
N GLN A 144 -12.54 2.98 15.40
CA GLN A 144 -12.74 3.47 14.04
C GLN A 144 -14.20 3.27 13.59
N PRO A 145 -15.18 4.00 14.16
CA PRO A 145 -16.60 3.88 13.82
C PRO A 145 -16.85 4.26 12.35
N ASP A 146 -17.57 3.41 11.63
CA ASP A 146 -17.89 3.58 10.21
C ASP A 146 -18.92 4.70 9.99
N LEU A 147 -18.61 5.59 9.06
CA LEU A 147 -19.51 6.65 8.61
C LEU A 147 -20.67 6.09 7.79
N ASN A 148 -21.80 6.74 7.86
CA ASN A 148 -22.99 6.39 7.09
C ASN A 148 -23.06 7.19 5.78
N TRP A 149 -22.61 6.61 4.69
CA TRP A 149 -22.61 7.24 3.37
C TRP A 149 -23.99 7.36 2.71
N GLU A 150 -25.07 6.89 3.35
CA GLU A 150 -26.43 7.24 2.97
C GLU A 150 -26.82 8.65 3.45
N ASN A 151 -26.02 9.27 4.33
CA ASN A 151 -26.30 10.57 4.93
C ASN A 151 -25.61 11.70 4.14
N GLU A 152 -26.41 12.62 3.58
CA GLU A 152 -25.92 13.77 2.79
C GLU A 152 -24.98 14.70 3.61
N GLU A 153 -25.09 14.75 4.94
CA GLU A 153 -24.19 15.51 5.79
C GLU A 153 -22.76 14.96 5.74
N VAL A 154 -22.60 13.64 5.61
CA VAL A 154 -21.29 12.99 5.42
C VAL A 154 -20.69 13.36 4.06
N TRP A 155 -21.49 13.37 3.00
CA TRP A 155 -21.06 13.82 1.67
C TRP A 155 -20.60 15.28 1.70
N ALA A 156 -21.42 16.16 2.30
CA ALA A 156 -21.12 17.59 2.38
C ALA A 156 -19.83 17.84 3.16
N GLU A 157 -19.61 17.11 4.23
CA GLU A 157 -18.42 17.23 5.07
C GLU A 157 -17.17 16.79 4.29
N MET A 158 -17.21 15.65 3.63
CA MET A 158 -16.04 15.18 2.86
C MET A 158 -15.72 16.09 1.67
N ARG A 159 -16.74 16.65 0.98
CA ARG A 159 -16.51 17.71 -0.02
C ARG A 159 -15.81 18.92 0.57
N SER A 160 -16.18 19.31 1.81
CA SER A 160 -15.55 20.43 2.52
C SER A 160 -14.11 20.11 2.93
N VAL A 161 -13.82 18.88 3.35
CA VAL A 161 -12.46 18.41 3.64
C VAL A 161 -11.58 18.44 2.39
N LEU A 162 -12.08 17.93 1.26
CA LEU A 162 -11.36 17.99 -0.02
C LEU A 162 -10.99 19.43 -0.38
N ARG A 163 -11.96 20.35 -0.34
CA ARG A 163 -11.72 21.77 -0.65
C ARG A 163 -10.72 22.42 0.31
N PHE A 164 -10.78 22.10 1.60
CA PHE A 164 -9.84 22.65 2.59
C PHE A 164 -8.38 22.37 2.23
N TRP A 165 -8.06 21.15 1.77
CA TRP A 165 -6.71 20.79 1.38
C TRP A 165 -6.34 21.27 -0.03
N LEU A 166 -7.30 21.27 -0.95
CA LEU A 166 -7.11 21.82 -2.31
C LEU A 166 -6.89 23.34 -2.27
N ASP A 167 -7.61 24.08 -1.41
CA ASP A 167 -7.40 25.53 -1.20
C ASP A 167 -6.00 25.84 -0.65
N ARG A 168 -5.38 24.90 0.09
CA ARG A 168 -3.99 24.99 0.54
C ARG A 168 -2.98 24.66 -0.56
N GLY A 169 -3.41 24.08 -1.67
CA GLY A 169 -2.57 23.77 -2.82
C GLY A 169 -2.13 22.32 -2.92
N VAL A 170 -2.73 21.39 -2.16
CA VAL A 170 -2.48 19.96 -2.30
C VAL A 170 -2.78 19.50 -3.73
N ASP A 171 -1.95 18.62 -4.29
CA ASP A 171 -2.06 18.18 -5.68
C ASP A 171 -3.01 16.99 -5.86
N GLY A 172 -3.33 16.27 -4.79
CA GLY A 172 -4.25 15.14 -4.87
C GLY A 172 -4.41 14.38 -3.56
N PHE A 173 -5.17 13.29 -3.64
CA PHE A 173 -5.50 12.45 -2.49
C PHE A 173 -5.25 10.98 -2.78
N ARG A 174 -4.75 10.26 -1.79
CA ARG A 174 -4.88 8.80 -1.73
C ARG A 174 -6.11 8.50 -0.89
N VAL A 175 -7.05 7.76 -1.46
CA VAL A 175 -8.33 7.45 -0.80
C VAL A 175 -8.22 6.09 -0.14
N ASP A 176 -8.21 6.10 1.18
CA ASP A 176 -8.15 4.92 2.04
C ASP A 176 -9.45 4.12 1.96
N VAL A 177 -9.36 2.79 1.96
CA VAL A 177 -10.52 1.89 1.90
C VAL A 177 -11.57 2.33 0.87
N ALA A 178 -11.12 2.71 -0.32
CA ALA A 178 -11.99 3.32 -1.33
C ALA A 178 -13.21 2.46 -1.73
N HIS A 179 -13.14 1.16 -1.54
CA HIS A 179 -14.22 0.22 -1.85
C HIS A 179 -15.19 -0.01 -0.67
N GLY A 180 -14.92 0.57 0.50
CA GLY A 180 -15.64 0.30 1.75
C GLY A 180 -16.72 1.32 2.12
N LEU A 181 -16.88 2.45 1.42
CA LEU A 181 -17.73 3.55 1.88
C LEU A 181 -19.21 3.18 1.96
N VAL A 182 -19.73 2.51 0.95
CA VAL A 182 -21.14 2.15 0.84
C VAL A 182 -21.33 0.69 1.26
N LYS A 183 -22.34 0.44 2.10
CA LYS A 183 -22.71 -0.88 2.58
C LYS A 183 -24.08 -1.26 2.00
N ASP A 184 -24.35 -2.56 1.87
CA ASP A 184 -25.70 -3.05 1.55
C ASP A 184 -26.68 -2.58 2.65
N PRO A 185 -27.72 -1.80 2.30
CA PRO A 185 -28.66 -1.25 3.29
C PRO A 185 -29.46 -2.33 4.04
N ALA A 186 -29.58 -3.53 3.46
CA ALA A 186 -30.24 -4.65 4.13
C ALA A 186 -29.39 -5.28 5.24
N LEU A 187 -28.10 -4.97 5.29
CA LEU A 187 -27.13 -5.51 6.28
C LEU A 187 -27.25 -7.03 6.46
N PRO A 188 -27.24 -7.84 5.39
CA PRO A 188 -27.44 -9.28 5.47
C PRO A 188 -26.33 -9.95 6.26
N ASP A 189 -26.63 -11.08 6.88
CA ASP A 189 -25.59 -11.98 7.37
C ASP A 189 -24.73 -12.45 6.17
N TRP A 190 -23.42 -12.59 6.38
CA TRP A 190 -22.48 -12.94 5.33
C TRP A 190 -21.61 -14.12 5.75
N THR A 191 -21.39 -15.04 4.84
CA THR A 191 -20.61 -16.27 5.08
C THR A 191 -19.26 -16.25 4.41
N GLY A 192 -18.94 -15.20 3.63
CA GLY A 192 -17.64 -15.01 3.02
C GLY A 192 -16.58 -14.55 4.02
N GLN A 193 -15.34 -14.53 3.57
CA GLN A 193 -14.22 -13.95 4.32
C GLN A 193 -13.77 -12.67 3.62
N ALA A 194 -13.71 -11.57 4.35
CA ALA A 194 -13.10 -10.36 3.87
C ALA A 194 -11.60 -10.45 4.16
N ALA A 195 -10.79 -10.44 3.11
CA ALA A 195 -9.36 -10.19 3.21
C ALA A 195 -9.12 -8.75 2.76
N MET A 196 -8.44 -7.98 3.55
CA MET A 196 -7.81 -6.74 3.14
C MET A 196 -6.31 -6.87 3.29
N VAL A 197 -5.61 -6.20 2.41
CA VAL A 197 -4.19 -5.88 2.50
C VAL A 197 -3.27 -7.08 2.35
N GLU A 198 -3.45 -8.09 3.13
CA GLU A 198 -2.40 -9.06 3.31
C GLU A 198 -2.67 -10.35 2.54
N GLY A 199 -3.35 -10.23 1.44
CA GLY A 199 -3.40 -11.08 0.23
C GLY A 199 -3.22 -12.57 0.33
N GLN A 200 -3.20 -13.15 1.49
CA GLN A 200 -3.24 -14.60 1.60
C GLN A 200 -4.48 -15.06 2.33
N ASP A 201 -4.98 -16.19 1.84
CA ASP A 201 -6.01 -16.94 2.52
C ASP A 201 -5.69 -16.95 4.00
N ALA A 202 -6.46 -16.16 4.76
CA ALA A 202 -6.47 -16.32 6.19
C ALA A 202 -6.71 -17.80 6.43
N ALA A 203 -5.76 -18.49 7.01
CA ALA A 203 -6.03 -19.81 7.58
C ALA A 203 -7.31 -19.61 8.40
N PRO A 204 -8.33 -20.46 8.26
CA PRO A 204 -9.61 -20.24 8.90
C PRO A 204 -9.32 -19.90 10.35
N HIS A 205 -9.72 -18.72 10.80
CA HIS A 205 -9.62 -18.34 12.19
C HIS A 205 -10.20 -19.50 12.97
N ALA A 206 -9.38 -20.18 13.78
CA ALA A 206 -9.80 -21.34 14.50
C ALA A 206 -11.03 -20.94 15.35
N ALA A 207 -12.20 -21.21 14.80
CA ALA A 207 -13.41 -21.23 15.56
C ALA A 207 -13.13 -22.22 16.69
N THR A 208 -13.08 -21.70 17.91
CA THR A 208 -13.17 -22.38 19.19
C THR A 208 -12.90 -23.89 19.15
N ALA A 209 -11.88 -24.31 19.89
CA ALA A 209 -11.47 -25.70 20.08
C ALA A 209 -12.66 -26.64 20.43
N GLU A 210 -13.34 -27.15 19.42
CA GLU A 210 -14.22 -28.31 19.46
C GLU A 210 -14.45 -28.86 18.05
N ALA A 211 -13.42 -29.44 17.44
CA ALA A 211 -13.56 -30.43 16.37
C ALA A 211 -12.20 -31.09 16.07
N ALA A 212 -11.66 -31.77 17.06
CA ALA A 212 -10.61 -32.78 16.81
C ALA A 212 -11.32 -34.04 16.38
N ASN A 213 -11.43 -34.26 15.04
CA ASN A 213 -11.48 -35.55 14.35
C ASN A 213 -12.03 -35.36 12.93
N ALA A 214 -11.14 -35.10 11.99
CA ALA A 214 -11.38 -35.32 10.56
C ALA A 214 -10.08 -35.81 9.91
N PRO A 215 -10.12 -36.74 8.93
CA PRO A 215 -8.95 -37.45 8.42
C PRO A 215 -8.09 -36.57 7.51
N GLU A 216 -6.79 -36.89 7.46
CA GLU A 216 -5.73 -36.26 6.67
C GLU A 216 -6.15 -35.96 5.24
N ALA A 217 -6.00 -34.71 4.85
CA ALA A 217 -6.14 -34.24 3.48
C ALA A 217 -4.85 -34.51 2.68
N LEU A 218 -5.03 -34.99 1.46
CA LEU A 218 -3.99 -35.27 0.46
C LEU A 218 -3.22 -33.97 0.07
N PRO A 219 -1.97 -34.08 -0.43
CA PRO A 219 -1.12 -32.94 -0.71
C PRO A 219 -1.69 -32.07 -1.83
N SER A 220 -1.67 -30.77 -1.60
CA SER A 220 -2.12 -29.72 -2.51
C SER A 220 -1.26 -29.66 -3.78
N GLN A 221 -1.92 -29.71 -4.93
CA GLN A 221 -1.34 -29.41 -6.23
C GLN A 221 -1.38 -27.90 -6.48
N GLU A 222 -0.27 -27.39 -6.99
CA GLU A 222 -0.08 -26.16 -7.78
C GLU A 222 -0.82 -24.89 -7.31
N ALA A 223 -0.13 -24.08 -6.49
CA ALA A 223 -0.50 -22.71 -6.23
C ALA A 223 -0.03 -21.78 -7.36
N GLY A 224 -0.78 -21.74 -8.46
CA GLY A 224 -0.73 -20.62 -9.39
C GLY A 224 -1.68 -19.54 -8.88
N HIS A 225 -1.21 -18.31 -8.77
CA HIS A 225 -2.09 -17.18 -8.51
C HIS A 225 -3.01 -17.00 -9.72
N VAL A 226 -4.17 -17.61 -9.65
CA VAL A 226 -5.31 -17.30 -10.52
C VAL A 226 -5.99 -16.14 -9.86
N SER A 227 -6.31 -15.07 -10.60
CA SER A 227 -7.23 -14.02 -10.13
C SER A 227 -8.36 -14.71 -9.38
N LYS A 228 -8.50 -14.42 -8.08
CA LYS A 228 -9.54 -15.08 -7.30
C LYS A 228 -10.88 -14.74 -7.94
N PRO A 229 -11.78 -15.69 -8.13
CA PRO A 229 -13.12 -15.37 -8.57
C PRO A 229 -13.73 -14.37 -7.58
N ALA A 230 -14.57 -13.46 -8.07
CA ALA A 230 -15.32 -12.55 -7.22
C ALA A 230 -15.88 -13.32 -6.03
N LEU A 231 -15.79 -12.73 -4.82
CA LEU A 231 -16.25 -13.37 -3.59
C LEU A 231 -17.66 -13.93 -3.80
N ASP A 232 -17.85 -15.20 -3.52
CA ASP A 232 -19.18 -15.82 -3.63
C ASP A 232 -19.59 -16.30 -2.22
N PRO A 233 -20.55 -15.62 -1.58
CA PRO A 233 -21.31 -14.46 -2.03
C PRO A 233 -20.53 -13.14 -2.00
N PRO A 234 -20.89 -12.13 -2.85
CA PRO A 234 -20.28 -10.80 -2.84
C PRO A 234 -20.30 -10.18 -1.44
N SER A 235 -19.26 -9.41 -1.12
CA SER A 235 -19.21 -8.72 0.18
C SER A 235 -20.33 -7.69 0.30
N PRO A 236 -21.12 -7.67 1.38
CA PRO A 236 -22.17 -6.68 1.57
C PRO A 236 -21.63 -5.32 2.08
N PHE A 237 -20.35 -5.21 2.39
CA PHE A 237 -19.74 -3.99 2.93
C PHE A 237 -18.55 -3.49 2.12
N PHE A 238 -18.15 -4.20 1.06
CA PHE A 238 -17.12 -3.77 0.11
C PHE A 238 -17.66 -3.81 -1.32
N ASP A 239 -17.13 -2.94 -2.16
CA ASP A 239 -17.37 -2.86 -3.60
C ASP A 239 -18.86 -2.81 -4.01
N GLN A 240 -19.66 -2.07 -3.22
CA GLN A 240 -21.05 -1.80 -3.55
C GLN A 240 -21.13 -0.75 -4.66
N ASP A 241 -22.01 -0.94 -5.64
CA ASP A 241 -22.14 -0.05 -6.81
C ASP A 241 -22.38 1.42 -6.46
N GLY A 242 -22.99 1.71 -5.32
CA GLY A 242 -23.23 3.08 -4.83
C GLY A 242 -21.96 3.89 -4.57
N VAL A 243 -20.82 3.24 -4.35
CA VAL A 243 -19.54 3.93 -4.06
C VAL A 243 -19.08 4.80 -5.24
N HIS A 244 -19.41 4.40 -6.47
CA HIS A 244 -19.03 5.12 -7.67
C HIS A 244 -19.68 6.51 -7.79
N GLU A 245 -20.86 6.71 -7.17
CA GLU A 245 -21.49 8.04 -7.12
C GLU A 245 -20.68 9.01 -6.24
N VAL A 246 -20.07 8.51 -5.17
CA VAL A 246 -19.18 9.30 -4.31
C VAL A 246 -18.00 9.82 -5.11
N TYR A 247 -17.35 8.95 -5.90
CA TYR A 247 -16.17 9.34 -6.66
C TYR A 247 -16.47 10.24 -7.85
N ARG A 248 -17.64 10.10 -8.48
CA ARG A 248 -18.12 11.06 -9.47
C ARG A 248 -18.40 12.44 -8.87
N ASP A 249 -18.89 12.48 -7.65
CA ASP A 249 -19.09 13.73 -6.92
C ASP A 249 -17.76 14.40 -6.57
N TRP A 250 -16.80 13.63 -6.08
CA TRP A 250 -15.47 14.14 -5.75
C TRP A 250 -14.65 14.55 -6.98
N HIS A 251 -14.79 13.83 -8.08
CA HIS A 251 -14.19 14.21 -9.35
C HIS A 251 -14.61 15.65 -9.75
N LYS A 252 -15.88 16.01 -9.56
CA LYS A 252 -16.36 17.37 -9.80
C LYS A 252 -15.71 18.39 -8.88
N VAL A 253 -15.50 18.05 -7.61
CA VAL A 253 -14.79 18.92 -6.67
C VAL A 253 -13.34 19.16 -7.12
N LEU A 254 -12.62 18.11 -7.51
CA LEU A 254 -11.24 18.24 -8.00
C LEU A 254 -11.18 19.10 -9.28
N ALA A 255 -12.15 18.94 -10.19
CA ALA A 255 -12.22 19.71 -11.42
C ALA A 255 -12.37 21.23 -11.19
N GLU A 256 -12.87 21.67 -10.04
CA GLU A 256 -12.90 23.09 -9.64
C GLU A 256 -11.47 23.69 -9.53
N TYR A 257 -10.44 22.86 -9.29
CA TYR A 257 -9.06 23.26 -9.02
C TYR A 257 -8.09 22.99 -10.18
N GLY A 258 -8.59 22.46 -11.29
CA GLY A 258 -7.80 22.24 -12.51
C GLY A 258 -7.68 20.75 -12.90
N PRO A 259 -7.18 20.49 -14.12
CA PRO A 259 -7.17 19.14 -14.69
C PRO A 259 -6.04 18.24 -14.15
N ASP A 260 -5.10 18.79 -13.40
CA ASP A 260 -3.92 18.10 -12.85
C ASP A 260 -4.07 17.67 -11.40
N ARG A 261 -5.28 17.82 -10.84
CA ARG A 261 -5.62 17.26 -9.52
C ARG A 261 -6.03 15.80 -9.67
N MET A 262 -5.57 14.95 -8.75
CA MET A 262 -5.78 13.51 -8.87
C MET A 262 -6.23 12.86 -7.57
N MET A 263 -6.88 11.71 -7.73
CA MET A 263 -7.12 10.75 -6.66
C MET A 263 -6.57 9.37 -7.06
N VAL A 264 -5.99 8.67 -6.10
CA VAL A 264 -5.63 7.25 -6.24
C VAL A 264 -6.42 6.43 -5.23
N ALA A 265 -7.11 5.40 -5.72
CA ALA A 265 -7.88 4.49 -4.88
C ALA A 265 -6.98 3.44 -4.22
N GLU A 266 -7.11 3.27 -2.91
CA GLU A 266 -6.82 2.00 -2.29
C GLU A 266 -8.08 1.16 -2.31
N ALA A 267 -8.15 0.22 -3.25
CA ALA A 267 -9.32 -0.63 -3.44
C ALA A 267 -8.87 -2.08 -3.67
N TRP A 268 -9.16 -2.93 -2.69
CA TRP A 268 -8.94 -4.37 -2.76
C TRP A 268 -10.17 -5.01 -3.43
N VAL A 269 -10.22 -4.93 -4.75
CA VAL A 269 -11.37 -5.32 -5.56
C VAL A 269 -10.94 -6.27 -6.66
N GLU A 270 -11.57 -7.41 -6.72
CA GLU A 270 -11.43 -8.43 -7.73
C GLU A 270 -12.79 -8.72 -8.40
N PRO A 271 -12.80 -9.07 -9.66
CA PRO A 271 -11.68 -9.14 -10.60
C PRO A 271 -11.27 -7.74 -11.11
N ALA A 272 -10.17 -7.65 -11.87
CA ALA A 272 -9.61 -6.40 -12.39
C ALA A 272 -10.64 -5.52 -13.13
N GLU A 273 -11.63 -6.12 -13.81
CA GLU A 273 -12.71 -5.42 -14.49
C GLU A 273 -13.63 -4.64 -13.53
N ARG A 274 -13.70 -5.04 -12.25
CA ARG A 274 -14.40 -4.27 -11.23
C ARG A 274 -13.50 -3.16 -10.68
N LEU A 275 -12.22 -3.45 -10.45
CA LEU A 275 -11.25 -2.45 -9.98
C LEU A 275 -11.17 -1.25 -10.93
N VAL A 276 -11.11 -1.47 -12.24
CA VAL A 276 -11.00 -0.37 -13.20
C VAL A 276 -12.26 0.52 -13.27
N ARG A 277 -13.37 0.11 -12.68
CA ARG A 277 -14.55 0.99 -12.55
C ARG A 277 -14.28 2.21 -11.67
N TYR A 278 -13.34 2.11 -10.70
CA TYR A 278 -12.94 3.22 -9.84
C TYR A 278 -12.12 4.30 -10.58
N ILE A 279 -11.56 3.95 -11.74
CA ILE A 279 -10.69 4.83 -12.53
C ILE A 279 -11.30 5.19 -13.88
N ARG A 280 -12.63 5.14 -14.01
CA ARG A 280 -13.31 5.68 -15.18
C ARG A 280 -13.08 7.18 -15.32
N PRO A 281 -13.20 7.76 -16.53
CA PRO A 281 -12.86 9.17 -16.79
C PRO A 281 -13.55 10.21 -15.91
N ASP A 282 -14.69 9.85 -15.31
CA ASP A 282 -15.49 10.70 -14.41
C ASP A 282 -15.36 10.34 -12.93
N GLU A 283 -14.40 9.47 -12.58
CA GLU A 283 -14.11 9.03 -11.20
C GLU A 283 -12.67 9.37 -10.78
N MET A 284 -11.92 8.43 -10.20
CA MET A 284 -10.53 8.66 -9.81
C MET A 284 -9.58 8.48 -11.00
N GLN A 285 -8.35 8.95 -10.88
CA GLN A 285 -7.37 8.88 -11.96
C GLN A 285 -6.53 7.61 -11.90
N GLN A 286 -6.39 7.02 -10.71
CA GLN A 286 -5.58 5.82 -10.49
C GLN A 286 -6.20 4.94 -9.41
N ALA A 287 -5.85 3.65 -9.43
CA ALA A 287 -6.07 2.70 -8.34
C ALA A 287 -4.79 1.90 -8.15
N PHE A 288 -4.45 1.52 -6.92
CA PHE A 288 -3.33 0.64 -6.67
C PHE A 288 -3.57 -0.74 -7.28
N ASN A 289 -2.54 -1.27 -7.91
CA ASN A 289 -2.53 -2.61 -8.49
C ASN A 289 -1.99 -3.59 -7.45
N PHE A 290 -2.90 -4.14 -6.66
CA PHE A 290 -2.53 -5.10 -5.63
C PHE A 290 -2.16 -6.47 -6.20
N ASP A 291 -2.66 -6.85 -7.38
CA ASP A 291 -2.23 -8.08 -8.04
C ASP A 291 -0.73 -8.05 -8.33
N PHE A 292 -0.20 -6.88 -8.76
CA PHE A 292 1.24 -6.73 -8.97
C PHE A 292 2.03 -6.71 -7.66
N LEU A 293 1.50 -6.08 -6.61
CA LEU A 293 2.09 -6.13 -5.26
C LEU A 293 2.20 -7.57 -4.75
N LEU A 294 1.16 -8.38 -4.99
CA LEU A 294 1.06 -9.77 -4.54
C LEU A 294 1.84 -10.73 -5.44
N ALA A 295 2.20 -10.33 -6.66
CA ALA A 295 3.00 -11.15 -7.54
C ALA A 295 4.34 -11.49 -6.88
N GLY A 296 4.65 -12.77 -6.84
CA GLY A 296 5.90 -13.27 -6.31
C GLY A 296 7.06 -13.08 -7.31
N TRP A 297 8.23 -13.58 -6.96
CA TRP A 297 9.36 -13.66 -7.87
C TRP A 297 9.19 -14.89 -8.80
N ASP A 298 8.21 -14.77 -9.70
CA ASP A 298 7.82 -15.79 -10.69
C ASP A 298 7.48 -15.14 -12.03
N ALA A 299 8.13 -15.57 -13.12
CA ALA A 299 7.99 -14.95 -14.43
C ALA A 299 6.59 -15.12 -15.03
N ARG A 300 5.92 -16.26 -14.79
CA ARG A 300 4.56 -16.51 -15.30
C ARG A 300 3.54 -15.63 -14.60
N GLN A 301 3.64 -15.56 -13.27
CA GLN A 301 2.75 -14.69 -12.49
C GLN A 301 2.91 -13.23 -12.90
N MET A 302 4.16 -12.73 -12.94
CA MET A 302 4.40 -11.34 -13.33
C MET A 302 3.94 -11.05 -14.76
N ALA A 303 4.25 -11.92 -15.73
CA ALA A 303 3.81 -11.72 -17.11
C ALA A 303 2.28 -11.63 -17.21
N LYS A 304 1.58 -12.56 -16.52
CA LYS A 304 0.12 -12.57 -16.49
C LYS A 304 -0.46 -11.32 -15.87
N VAL A 305 0.00 -10.96 -14.68
CA VAL A 305 -0.50 -9.77 -13.96
C VAL A 305 -0.25 -8.48 -14.76
N ILE A 306 0.93 -8.35 -15.37
CA ILE A 306 1.24 -7.20 -16.23
C ILE A 306 0.26 -7.13 -17.42
N ALA A 307 0.03 -8.24 -18.11
CA ALA A 307 -0.87 -8.27 -19.26
C ALA A 307 -2.31 -7.95 -18.87
N ASP A 308 -2.85 -8.62 -17.86
CA ASP A 308 -4.23 -8.45 -17.39
C ASP A 308 -4.48 -7.02 -16.90
N SER A 309 -3.53 -6.45 -16.12
CA SER A 309 -3.64 -5.09 -15.59
C SER A 309 -3.64 -4.02 -16.69
N LEU A 310 -2.79 -4.19 -17.71
CA LEU A 310 -2.74 -3.27 -18.84
C LEU A 310 -4.00 -3.36 -19.70
N GLU A 311 -4.53 -4.57 -19.94
CA GLU A 311 -5.76 -4.79 -20.68
C GLU A 311 -6.95 -4.16 -19.95
N ALA A 312 -7.09 -4.44 -18.65
CA ALA A 312 -8.17 -3.89 -17.84
C ALA A 312 -8.14 -2.35 -17.82
N SER A 313 -6.99 -1.74 -17.55
CA SER A 313 -6.85 -0.27 -17.51
C SER A 313 -7.10 0.36 -18.87
N ALA A 314 -6.63 -0.26 -19.96
CA ALA A 314 -6.90 0.21 -21.32
C ALA A 314 -8.40 0.23 -21.66
N SER A 315 -9.18 -0.69 -21.10
CA SER A 315 -10.64 -0.76 -21.34
C SER A 315 -11.38 0.50 -20.90
N VAL A 316 -10.83 1.26 -19.94
CA VAL A 316 -11.39 2.53 -19.46
C VAL A 316 -10.52 3.74 -19.82
N GLY A 317 -9.41 3.54 -20.53
CA GLY A 317 -8.49 4.60 -20.96
C GLY A 317 -7.66 5.23 -19.82
N ALA A 318 -7.48 4.51 -18.71
CA ALA A 318 -6.73 4.97 -17.54
C ALA A 318 -5.31 4.37 -17.51
N PRO A 319 -4.34 5.04 -16.87
CA PRO A 319 -3.02 4.46 -16.62
C PRO A 319 -3.08 3.38 -15.54
N THR A 320 -2.27 2.34 -15.69
CA THR A 320 -2.03 1.35 -14.65
C THR A 320 -1.06 1.89 -13.59
N THR A 321 -1.06 1.30 -12.39
CA THR A 321 -0.07 1.57 -11.35
C THR A 321 0.77 0.33 -11.04
N TRP A 322 2.00 0.55 -10.58
CA TRP A 322 2.94 -0.51 -10.22
C TRP A 322 3.52 -0.23 -8.85
N VAL A 323 3.41 -1.20 -7.95
CA VAL A 323 3.85 -1.09 -6.56
C VAL A 323 4.42 -2.43 -6.09
N LEU A 324 5.59 -2.40 -5.42
CA LEU A 324 6.27 -3.59 -4.91
C LEU A 324 6.19 -3.71 -3.38
N SER A 325 6.07 -2.59 -2.67
CA SER A 325 5.90 -2.53 -1.22
C SER A 325 5.07 -1.32 -0.83
N ASN A 326 4.47 -1.39 0.36
CA ASN A 326 3.79 -0.28 1.01
C ASN A 326 3.95 -0.39 2.54
N HIS A 327 3.27 0.46 3.29
CA HIS A 327 3.32 0.49 4.75
C HIS A 327 2.46 -0.59 5.43
N ASP A 328 1.78 -1.43 4.66
CA ASP A 328 0.88 -2.47 5.15
C ASP A 328 1.37 -3.89 4.83
N THR A 329 2.49 -4.00 4.11
CA THR A 329 2.99 -5.30 3.65
C THR A 329 4.46 -5.49 3.99
N VAL A 330 4.87 -6.73 4.21
CA VAL A 330 6.28 -7.09 4.36
C VAL A 330 7.07 -6.59 3.14
N ARG A 331 8.19 -5.94 3.38
CA ARG A 331 9.04 -5.36 2.31
C ARG A 331 9.45 -6.42 1.30
N HIS A 332 9.37 -6.09 0.01
CA HIS A 332 9.65 -7.06 -1.06
C HIS A 332 11.08 -7.63 -1.03
N PRO A 333 12.16 -6.94 -0.55
CA PRO A 333 13.45 -7.61 -0.39
C PRO A 333 13.38 -8.80 0.57
N SER A 334 12.57 -8.73 1.62
CA SER A 334 12.38 -9.86 2.54
C SER A 334 11.45 -10.92 1.96
N ARG A 335 10.31 -10.53 1.36
CA ARG A 335 9.40 -11.51 0.74
C ARG A 335 10.11 -12.34 -0.34
N PHE A 336 10.86 -11.70 -1.20
CA PHE A 336 11.60 -12.37 -2.27
C PHE A 336 12.80 -13.17 -1.78
N GLY A 337 13.23 -12.98 -0.53
CA GLY A 337 14.27 -13.75 0.14
C GLY A 337 13.80 -15.03 0.80
N LEU A 338 12.49 -15.26 0.91
CA LEU A 338 11.93 -16.50 1.45
C LEU A 338 12.21 -17.69 0.53
N ALA A 339 12.19 -18.91 1.06
CA ALA A 339 12.40 -20.15 0.31
C ALA A 339 11.38 -20.28 -0.83
N ASP A 340 10.13 -19.93 -0.56
CA ASP A 340 9.11 -19.72 -1.59
C ASP A 340 8.86 -18.22 -1.77
N PRO A 341 9.43 -17.59 -2.81
CA PRO A 341 9.30 -16.16 -3.04
C PRO A 341 7.93 -15.73 -3.60
N THR A 342 6.99 -16.65 -3.69
CA THR A 342 5.59 -16.38 -4.06
C THR A 342 4.68 -16.25 -2.84
N THR A 343 5.20 -16.53 -1.63
CA THR A 343 4.44 -16.36 -0.39
C THR A 343 4.33 -14.90 0.02
N PHE A 344 3.26 -14.57 0.74
CA PHE A 344 2.95 -13.21 1.17
C PHE A 344 2.62 -13.18 2.68
N PRO A 345 3.64 -13.15 3.56
CA PRO A 345 3.43 -13.26 5.00
C PRO A 345 2.82 -11.98 5.59
N LYS A 346 2.04 -12.14 6.66
CA LYS A 346 1.45 -11.05 7.46
C LYS A 346 2.39 -10.57 8.58
N GLY A 347 3.57 -10.09 8.17
CA GLY A 347 4.68 -9.80 9.05
C GLY A 347 5.58 -11.01 9.27
N ILE A 348 6.80 -10.76 9.70
CA ILE A 348 7.81 -11.78 10.03
C ILE A 348 8.35 -11.50 11.42
N ALA A 349 8.53 -12.54 12.23
CA ALA A 349 9.18 -12.47 13.54
C ALA A 349 10.41 -13.42 13.58
N LEU A 350 11.16 -13.36 14.67
CA LEU A 350 12.40 -14.13 14.82
C LEU A 350 12.17 -15.66 14.70
N GLU A 351 11.01 -16.13 15.13
CA GLU A 351 10.66 -17.54 15.15
C GLU A 351 10.14 -18.04 13.79
N ASP A 352 9.80 -17.14 12.89
CA ASP A 352 9.30 -17.46 11.56
C ASP A 352 10.47 -17.76 10.60
N GLU A 353 10.16 -18.24 9.40
CA GLU A 353 11.18 -18.39 8.36
C GLU A 353 11.88 -17.06 8.11
N GLN A 354 13.21 -17.05 8.19
CA GLN A 354 14.00 -15.86 7.95
C GLN A 354 14.43 -15.78 6.48
N PRO A 355 14.26 -14.60 5.83
CA PRO A 355 14.64 -14.43 4.44
C PRO A 355 16.17 -14.48 4.24
N ASP A 356 16.62 -15.01 3.10
CA ASP A 356 17.97 -14.79 2.58
C ASP A 356 18.08 -13.33 2.10
N GLU A 357 18.70 -12.47 2.90
CA GLU A 357 18.79 -11.03 2.62
C GLU A 357 19.53 -10.73 1.30
N ALA A 358 20.58 -11.49 0.97
CA ALA A 358 21.38 -11.23 -0.24
C ALA A 358 20.60 -11.62 -1.50
N LEU A 359 19.96 -12.78 -1.49
CA LEU A 359 19.11 -13.26 -2.57
C LEU A 359 17.87 -12.37 -2.74
N GLY A 360 17.23 -12.03 -1.63
CA GLY A 360 16.07 -11.14 -1.62
C GLY A 360 16.37 -9.75 -2.18
N LEU A 361 17.51 -9.17 -1.81
CA LEU A 361 17.95 -7.88 -2.36
C LEU A 361 18.24 -7.96 -3.87
N ALA A 362 18.88 -9.02 -4.35
CA ALA A 362 19.14 -9.21 -5.78
C ALA A 362 17.83 -9.27 -6.59
N ARG A 363 16.87 -10.07 -6.13
CA ARG A 363 15.53 -10.17 -6.72
C ARG A 363 14.75 -8.87 -6.65
N ALA A 364 14.81 -8.17 -5.52
CA ALA A 364 14.16 -6.87 -5.33
C ALA A 364 14.66 -5.83 -6.33
N ARG A 365 15.98 -5.72 -6.50
CA ARG A 365 16.59 -4.80 -7.48
C ARG A 365 16.18 -5.14 -8.91
N ALA A 366 16.08 -6.42 -9.25
CA ALA A 366 15.60 -6.86 -10.56
C ALA A 366 14.11 -6.55 -10.75
N ALA A 367 13.25 -6.81 -9.76
CA ALA A 367 11.83 -6.48 -9.79
C ALA A 367 11.59 -4.96 -9.91
N THR A 368 12.43 -4.14 -9.26
CA THR A 368 12.40 -2.68 -9.41
C THR A 368 12.60 -2.26 -10.86
N LEU A 369 13.56 -2.88 -11.57
CA LEU A 369 13.76 -2.59 -13.00
C LEU A 369 12.55 -3.02 -13.84
N VAL A 370 11.90 -4.13 -13.50
CA VAL A 370 10.63 -4.51 -14.16
C VAL A 370 9.58 -3.42 -13.91
N ALA A 371 9.29 -3.08 -12.66
CA ALA A 371 8.23 -2.12 -12.32
C ALA A 371 8.47 -0.73 -12.92
N LEU A 372 9.70 -0.22 -12.84
CA LEU A 372 10.06 1.11 -13.39
C LEU A 372 10.09 1.15 -14.92
N ALA A 373 10.16 0.02 -15.60
CA ALA A 373 10.10 -0.03 -17.07
C ALA A 373 8.68 -0.10 -17.63
N LEU A 374 7.68 -0.43 -16.81
CA LEU A 374 6.29 -0.59 -17.25
C LEU A 374 5.61 0.78 -17.54
N PRO A 375 4.66 0.84 -18.51
CA PRO A 375 3.86 2.04 -18.75
C PRO A 375 2.87 2.27 -17.60
N GLY A 376 2.52 3.53 -17.33
CA GLY A 376 1.67 3.93 -16.21
C GLY A 376 2.46 4.60 -15.09
N SER A 377 2.00 4.55 -13.86
CA SER A 377 2.63 5.18 -12.70
C SER A 377 3.34 4.14 -11.83
N ALA A 378 4.53 4.44 -11.35
CA ALA A 378 5.28 3.61 -10.42
C ALA A 378 5.32 4.26 -9.03
N TYR A 379 4.98 3.48 -8.00
CA TYR A 379 5.04 3.90 -6.61
C TYR A 379 6.23 3.24 -5.92
N VAL A 380 7.00 4.05 -5.20
CA VAL A 380 8.17 3.61 -4.44
C VAL A 380 7.90 3.84 -2.97
N TYR A 381 7.89 2.78 -2.18
CA TYR A 381 7.77 2.89 -0.74
C TYR A 381 9.10 3.33 -0.13
N GLN A 382 9.05 4.24 0.83
CA GLN A 382 10.26 4.75 1.52
C GLN A 382 11.16 3.61 2.00
N GLY A 383 12.45 3.69 1.64
CA GLY A 383 13.46 2.67 1.97
C GLY A 383 13.64 1.58 0.91
N GLU A 384 12.77 1.50 -0.11
CA GLU A 384 13.03 0.63 -1.27
C GLU A 384 14.30 1.08 -2.00
N GLU A 385 14.47 2.38 -2.16
CA GLU A 385 15.65 2.98 -2.80
C GLU A 385 16.95 2.68 -2.06
N LEU A 386 16.85 2.30 -0.79
CA LEU A 386 18.00 1.84 0.01
C LEU A 386 18.11 0.31 0.06
N GLY A 387 17.13 -0.42 -0.47
CA GLY A 387 17.08 -1.87 -0.41
C GLY A 387 16.79 -2.41 1.00
N LEU A 388 16.03 -1.66 1.81
CA LEU A 388 15.76 -2.03 3.20
C LEU A 388 14.92 -3.31 3.28
N PRO A 389 15.37 -4.33 4.04
CA PRO A 389 14.55 -5.47 4.36
C PRO A 389 13.54 -5.15 5.47
N GLU A 390 12.64 -6.09 5.72
CA GLU A 390 11.77 -6.11 6.90
C GLU A 390 12.59 -6.18 8.19
N HIS A 391 12.10 -5.56 9.27
CA HIS A 391 12.66 -5.82 10.60
C HIS A 391 12.06 -7.08 11.19
N THR A 392 12.63 -8.23 10.86
CA THR A 392 12.11 -9.55 11.23
C THR A 392 12.36 -9.93 12.69
N THR A 393 13.22 -9.18 13.38
CA THR A 393 13.61 -9.45 14.78
C THR A 393 13.06 -8.41 15.75
N LEU A 394 11.99 -7.68 15.36
CA LEU A 394 11.37 -6.67 16.20
C LEU A 394 10.70 -7.33 17.41
N ASP A 395 11.14 -6.98 18.62
CA ASP A 395 10.58 -7.51 19.86
C ASP A 395 9.10 -7.13 20.04
N ALA A 396 8.33 -8.02 20.67
CA ALA A 396 6.91 -7.85 20.89
C ALA A 396 6.55 -6.56 21.66
N GLU A 397 7.44 -6.09 22.55
CA GLU A 397 7.22 -4.87 23.35
C GLU A 397 7.20 -3.57 22.51
N PHE A 398 7.81 -3.59 21.31
CA PHE A 398 7.80 -2.44 20.39
C PHE A 398 6.67 -2.46 19.39
N ARG A 399 5.96 -3.59 19.26
CA ARG A 399 4.87 -3.71 18.28
C ARG A 399 3.67 -2.87 18.69
N GLN A 400 3.05 -2.22 17.71
CA GLN A 400 1.96 -1.27 17.90
C GLN A 400 0.74 -1.56 17.00
N ASP A 401 0.89 -2.47 16.03
CA ASP A 401 -0.18 -2.82 15.11
C ASP A 401 -1.38 -3.43 15.86
N PRO A 402 -2.61 -2.90 15.66
CA PRO A 402 -3.83 -3.46 16.26
C PRO A 402 -4.01 -4.96 15.98
N THR A 403 -3.64 -5.41 14.79
CA THR A 403 -3.75 -6.84 14.40
C THR A 403 -2.92 -7.73 15.33
N PHE A 404 -1.70 -7.30 15.68
CA PHE A 404 -0.85 -8.06 16.60
C PHE A 404 -1.53 -8.29 17.94
N PHE A 405 -2.15 -7.25 18.51
CA PHE A 405 -2.82 -7.35 19.81
C PHE A 405 -4.12 -8.14 19.73
N ARG A 406 -4.93 -7.92 18.70
CA ARG A 406 -6.24 -8.60 18.54
C ARG A 406 -6.09 -10.09 18.25
N THR A 407 -5.06 -10.48 17.51
CA THR A 407 -4.72 -11.88 17.24
C THR A 407 -3.84 -12.52 18.33
N LYS A 408 -3.50 -11.76 19.38
CA LYS A 408 -2.63 -12.20 20.49
C LYS A 408 -1.26 -12.69 19.98
N GLY A 409 -0.71 -11.98 18.98
CA GLY A 409 0.58 -12.26 18.39
C GLY A 409 0.60 -13.39 17.36
N VAL A 410 -0.56 -13.94 16.97
CA VAL A 410 -0.63 -14.95 15.90
C VAL A 410 -0.21 -14.32 14.56
N GLU A 411 -0.77 -13.16 14.23
CA GLU A 411 -0.31 -12.33 13.13
C GLU A 411 0.71 -11.31 13.65
N ARG A 412 1.83 -11.18 12.96
CA ARG A 412 2.95 -10.31 13.40
C ARG A 412 2.68 -8.84 13.17
N GLY A 413 1.76 -8.52 12.25
CA GLY A 413 1.39 -7.15 11.91
C GLY A 413 2.44 -6.43 11.07
N ARG A 414 2.25 -5.12 10.89
CA ARG A 414 2.92 -4.27 9.90
C ARG A 414 4.11 -3.48 10.44
N ASP A 415 4.43 -3.58 11.73
CA ASP A 415 5.47 -2.75 12.36
C ASP A 415 6.85 -2.93 11.73
N GLY A 416 7.18 -4.13 11.28
CA GLY A 416 8.48 -4.44 10.71
C GLY A 416 8.81 -3.69 9.42
N CYS A 417 7.79 -3.34 8.60
CA CYS A 417 7.98 -2.54 7.40
C CYS A 417 7.96 -1.02 7.67
N ARG A 418 7.52 -0.59 8.86
CA ARG A 418 7.35 0.83 9.24
C ARG A 418 8.53 1.42 10.01
N VAL A 419 9.63 0.68 10.11
CA VAL A 419 10.84 1.10 10.84
C VAL A 419 11.45 2.34 10.19
N PRO A 420 11.93 3.33 10.98
CA PRO A 420 12.51 4.56 10.47
C PRO A 420 13.70 4.37 9.53
N LEU A 421 13.82 5.27 8.54
CA LEU A 421 14.90 5.21 7.54
C LEU A 421 16.28 5.51 8.14
N PRO A 422 17.34 4.79 7.75
CA PRO A 422 18.70 5.10 8.12
C PRO A 422 19.30 6.16 7.18
N TRP A 423 19.67 7.31 7.73
CA TRP A 423 20.25 8.41 6.97
C TRP A 423 21.76 8.50 7.07
N ILE A 424 22.31 8.27 8.29
CA ILE A 424 23.72 8.45 8.61
C ILE A 424 24.19 7.24 9.42
N SER A 425 25.00 6.39 8.82
CA SER A 425 25.42 5.10 9.35
C SER A 425 26.02 5.15 10.75
N GLU A 426 26.84 6.18 11.05
CA GLU A 426 27.55 6.31 12.32
C GLU A 426 26.80 7.18 13.37
N ALA A 427 25.66 7.76 13.02
CA ALA A 427 24.90 8.57 13.96
C ALA A 427 23.97 7.72 14.85
N PRO A 428 23.61 8.20 16.05
CA PRO A 428 22.57 7.58 16.86
C PRO A 428 21.29 7.41 16.05
N GLN A 429 20.62 6.26 16.19
CA GLN A 429 19.40 5.92 15.43
C GLN A 429 19.57 6.17 13.91
N PHE A 430 20.77 5.94 13.42
CA PHE A 430 21.18 6.19 12.04
C PHE A 430 20.76 7.58 11.51
N GLY A 431 20.78 8.59 12.40
CA GLY A 431 20.48 9.98 12.06
C GLY A 431 19.01 10.30 11.78
N PHE A 432 18.07 9.41 12.10
CA PHE A 432 16.65 9.63 11.82
C PHE A 432 16.09 10.83 12.62
N SER A 433 16.25 10.83 13.93
CA SER A 433 15.78 11.91 14.81
C SER A 433 16.81 13.06 14.97
N GLY A 434 17.90 13.00 14.22
CA GLY A 434 19.01 13.96 14.28
C GLY A 434 20.36 13.28 14.54
N PRO A 435 21.46 13.97 14.27
CA PRO A 435 22.80 13.36 14.34
C PRO A 435 23.39 13.36 15.76
N THR A 436 22.72 13.92 16.76
CA THR A 436 23.25 14.10 18.11
C THR A 436 22.75 13.03 19.09
N ALA A 437 23.53 12.74 20.13
CA ALA A 437 23.23 11.68 21.09
C ALA A 437 22.00 11.96 21.97
N ASP A 438 21.58 13.22 22.05
CA ASP A 438 20.39 13.69 22.79
C ASP A 438 19.12 13.78 21.91
N ALA A 439 19.20 13.32 20.66
CA ALA A 439 18.03 13.23 19.79
C ALA A 439 16.97 12.28 20.39
N PRO A 440 15.67 12.61 20.27
CA PRO A 440 14.61 11.77 20.81
C PRO A 440 14.65 10.36 20.18
N ALA A 441 14.19 9.36 20.95
CA ALA A 441 14.09 7.99 20.44
C ALA A 441 13.16 7.93 19.24
N ALA A 442 13.54 7.13 18.25
CA ALA A 442 12.66 6.82 17.12
C ALA A 442 11.45 6.01 17.59
N TRP A 443 10.35 6.12 16.85
CA TRP A 443 9.09 5.43 17.16
C TRP A 443 9.24 3.91 17.24
N LEU A 444 9.99 3.33 16.32
CA LEU A 444 10.37 1.92 16.31
C LEU A 444 11.89 1.80 16.28
N PRO A 445 12.50 0.80 16.95
CA PRO A 445 13.92 0.58 16.89
C PRO A 445 14.34 0.12 15.49
N GLN A 446 15.50 0.58 15.04
CA GLN A 446 16.11 0.17 13.78
C GLN A 446 17.03 -1.03 14.01
N PRO A 447 16.99 -2.07 13.14
CA PRO A 447 17.92 -3.18 13.24
C PRO A 447 19.35 -2.72 12.88
N GLU A 448 20.36 -3.30 13.52
CA GLU A 448 21.76 -2.95 13.27
C GLU A 448 22.17 -3.18 11.79
N SER A 449 21.50 -4.10 11.11
CA SER A 449 21.71 -4.35 9.67
C SER A 449 21.47 -3.11 8.79
N TYR A 450 20.64 -2.14 9.24
CA TYR A 450 20.37 -0.91 8.50
C TYR A 450 21.58 0.03 8.41
N ARG A 451 22.60 -0.10 9.29
CA ARG A 451 23.85 0.67 9.22
C ARG A 451 24.50 0.59 7.84
N ARG A 452 24.61 -0.63 7.29
CA ARG A 452 25.22 -0.87 5.97
C ARG A 452 24.36 -0.41 4.79
N LEU A 453 23.09 -0.12 5.04
CA LEU A 453 22.11 0.30 4.03
C LEU A 453 21.76 1.79 4.16
N ALA A 454 22.38 2.52 5.09
CA ALA A 454 22.09 3.92 5.30
C ALA A 454 22.37 4.76 4.04
N ALA A 455 21.64 5.86 3.89
CA ALA A 455 21.72 6.69 2.70
C ALA A 455 23.12 7.22 2.42
N ASP A 456 23.85 7.63 3.48
CA ASP A 456 25.23 8.16 3.37
C ASP A 456 26.25 7.14 2.86
N VAL A 457 26.05 5.84 3.14
CA VAL A 457 26.93 4.76 2.64
C VAL A 457 26.64 4.41 1.19
N GLN A 458 25.48 4.75 0.66
CA GLN A 458 25.08 4.41 -0.69
C GLN A 458 25.22 5.57 -1.68
N GLU A 459 25.12 6.80 -1.18
CA GLU A 459 25.14 8.00 -2.02
C GLU A 459 26.44 8.14 -2.82
N GLY A 460 26.35 8.19 -4.14
CA GLY A 460 27.49 8.29 -5.07
C GLY A 460 28.29 6.98 -5.22
N VAL A 461 27.87 5.90 -4.61
CA VAL A 461 28.54 4.59 -4.72
C VAL A 461 27.95 3.83 -5.92
N ALA A 462 28.77 3.66 -6.94
CA ALA A 462 28.38 2.91 -8.13
C ALA A 462 27.91 1.48 -7.78
N GLY A 463 26.75 1.09 -8.28
CA GLY A 463 26.17 -0.23 -8.01
C GLY A 463 25.40 -0.32 -6.71
N SER A 464 25.32 0.74 -5.88
CA SER A 464 24.41 0.78 -4.73
C SER A 464 22.95 0.75 -5.16
N THR A 465 22.04 0.38 -4.27
CA THR A 465 20.61 0.36 -4.58
C THR A 465 20.06 1.77 -4.80
N LEU A 466 20.53 2.75 -4.02
CA LEU A 466 20.16 4.16 -4.21
C LEU A 466 20.52 4.68 -5.60
N GLU A 467 21.73 4.40 -6.09
CA GLU A 467 22.16 4.85 -7.41
C GLU A 467 21.47 4.07 -8.54
N LEU A 468 21.09 2.80 -8.31
CA LEU A 468 20.24 2.05 -9.23
C LEU A 468 18.87 2.73 -9.41
N TYR A 469 18.18 3.08 -8.29
CA TYR A 469 16.89 3.78 -8.36
C TYR A 469 17.01 5.12 -9.08
N ARG A 470 18.01 5.92 -8.75
CA ARG A 470 18.27 7.22 -9.42
C ARG A 470 18.46 7.04 -10.92
N THR A 471 19.29 6.08 -11.31
CA THR A 471 19.57 5.79 -12.73
C THR A 471 18.33 5.29 -13.46
N ALA A 472 17.59 4.35 -12.86
CA ALA A 472 16.39 3.79 -13.47
C ALA A 472 15.27 4.83 -13.60
N ILE A 473 15.04 5.67 -12.58
CA ILE A 473 14.03 6.74 -12.63
C ILE A 473 14.41 7.78 -13.69
N ALA A 474 15.69 8.15 -13.79
CA ALA A 474 16.17 9.08 -14.82
C ALA A 474 15.98 8.50 -16.23
N ALA A 475 16.39 7.25 -16.45
CA ALA A 475 16.20 6.56 -17.73
C ALA A 475 14.71 6.36 -18.07
N ARG A 476 13.87 6.01 -17.08
CA ARG A 476 12.42 5.96 -17.27
C ARG A 476 11.85 7.26 -17.83
N ARG A 477 12.31 8.40 -17.32
CA ARG A 477 11.88 9.73 -17.78
C ARG A 477 12.46 10.04 -19.17
N GLU A 478 13.74 9.79 -19.38
CA GLU A 478 14.43 10.05 -20.66
C GLU A 478 13.79 9.28 -21.82
N HIS A 479 13.44 8.01 -21.59
CA HIS A 479 12.81 7.15 -22.59
C HIS A 479 11.28 7.19 -22.57
N ALA A 480 10.65 8.08 -21.77
CA ALA A 480 9.21 8.27 -21.66
C ALA A 480 8.44 6.97 -21.35
N LEU A 481 9.01 6.07 -20.55
CA LEU A 481 8.45 4.73 -20.31
C LEU A 481 7.07 4.78 -19.61
N GLY A 482 6.81 5.81 -18.80
CA GLY A 482 5.51 5.99 -18.15
C GLY A 482 4.34 6.20 -19.11
N THR A 483 4.61 6.74 -20.30
CA THR A 483 3.61 7.01 -21.33
C THR A 483 3.80 6.12 -22.57
N GLY A 484 4.67 5.13 -22.48
CA GLY A 484 4.97 4.19 -23.54
C GLY A 484 3.89 3.13 -23.75
N SER A 485 4.20 2.17 -24.58
CA SER A 485 3.33 1.02 -24.85
C SER A 485 4.15 -0.28 -24.79
N LEU A 486 3.60 -1.28 -24.14
CA LEU A 486 4.26 -2.56 -23.96
C LEU A 486 3.97 -3.51 -25.11
N SER A 487 5.00 -4.27 -25.50
CA SER A 487 4.88 -5.39 -26.43
C SER A 487 5.74 -6.58 -25.95
N TRP A 488 5.28 -7.77 -26.26
CA TRP A 488 5.95 -9.03 -25.86
C TRP A 488 6.81 -9.54 -27.02
N PRO A 489 8.15 -9.57 -26.91
CA PRO A 489 9.03 -10.13 -27.93
C PRO A 489 9.03 -11.67 -27.89
N GLU A 490 9.49 -12.30 -28.99
CA GLU A 490 9.59 -13.78 -29.07
C GLU A 490 10.53 -14.40 -28.00
N LEU A 491 11.48 -13.61 -27.50
CA LEU A 491 12.37 -14.07 -26.43
C LEU A 491 11.72 -14.11 -25.05
N ASN A 492 10.48 -13.63 -24.88
CA ASN A 492 9.75 -13.78 -23.64
C ASN A 492 9.37 -15.24 -23.42
N ASP A 493 10.01 -15.88 -22.44
CA ASP A 493 9.79 -17.28 -22.08
C ASP A 493 9.59 -17.44 -20.57
N PRO A 494 8.39 -17.09 -20.06
CA PRO A 494 8.08 -17.22 -18.63
C PRO A 494 8.17 -18.67 -18.13
N ASP A 495 8.02 -19.66 -18.98
CA ASP A 495 8.14 -21.09 -18.64
C ASP A 495 9.59 -21.48 -18.33
N ALA A 496 10.55 -20.84 -19.00
CA ALA A 496 11.97 -20.95 -18.66
C ALA A 496 12.41 -19.98 -17.55
N GLY A 497 11.48 -19.16 -17.01
CA GLY A 497 11.77 -18.15 -15.99
C GLY A 497 12.34 -16.82 -16.56
N LEU A 498 12.22 -16.59 -17.86
CA LEU A 498 12.65 -15.35 -18.49
C LEU A 498 11.44 -14.46 -18.79
N LEU A 499 11.30 -13.36 -18.06
CA LEU A 499 10.35 -12.31 -18.36
C LEU A 499 11.00 -11.29 -19.29
N ALA A 500 10.42 -11.06 -20.48
CA ALA A 500 10.90 -10.07 -21.41
C ALA A 500 9.76 -9.26 -22.02
N PHE A 501 9.93 -7.94 -22.12
CA PHE A 501 9.01 -7.04 -22.81
C PHE A 501 9.74 -5.82 -23.37
N SER A 502 9.15 -5.21 -24.38
CA SER A 502 9.62 -3.92 -24.88
C SER A 502 8.62 -2.82 -24.47
N ASN A 503 9.15 -1.67 -24.06
CA ASN A 503 8.40 -0.45 -23.88
C ASN A 503 9.06 0.67 -24.67
N GLY A 504 8.43 1.10 -25.77
CA GLY A 504 9.08 1.99 -26.74
C GLY A 504 10.34 1.36 -27.33
N GLN A 505 11.48 2.01 -27.14
CA GLN A 505 12.79 1.54 -27.64
C GLN A 505 13.58 0.73 -26.60
N VAL A 506 13.06 0.58 -25.39
CA VAL A 506 13.73 -0.15 -24.31
C VAL A 506 13.21 -1.58 -24.27
N LEU A 507 14.12 -2.53 -24.42
CA LEU A 507 13.88 -3.94 -24.19
C LEU A 507 14.30 -4.30 -22.76
N VAL A 508 13.39 -4.89 -22.00
CA VAL A 508 13.59 -5.30 -20.61
C VAL A 508 13.67 -6.80 -20.53
N LEU A 509 14.70 -7.31 -19.85
CA LEU A 509 14.81 -8.72 -19.51
C LEU A 509 14.98 -8.87 -18.00
N ALA A 510 14.22 -9.81 -17.41
CA ALA A 510 14.40 -10.23 -16.02
C ALA A 510 14.51 -11.76 -15.97
N ASN A 511 15.64 -12.24 -15.48
CA ASN A 511 15.92 -13.66 -15.37
C ASN A 511 15.54 -14.17 -13.97
N MET A 512 14.38 -14.76 -13.86
CA MET A 512 13.84 -15.39 -12.66
C MET A 512 14.14 -16.90 -12.61
N GLY A 513 14.76 -17.42 -13.70
CA GLY A 513 15.18 -18.80 -13.82
C GLY A 513 16.47 -19.11 -13.05
N ARG A 514 16.92 -20.36 -13.19
CA ARG A 514 18.14 -20.87 -12.51
C ARG A 514 19.38 -20.78 -13.41
N ASP A 515 19.19 -20.76 -14.71
CA ASP A 515 20.25 -20.73 -15.71
C ASP A 515 20.48 -19.32 -16.24
N ARG A 516 21.65 -19.06 -16.83
CA ARG A 516 21.93 -17.80 -17.50
C ARG A 516 21.09 -17.68 -18.77
N ALA A 517 20.55 -16.49 -19.05
CA ALA A 517 19.82 -16.18 -20.28
C ALA A 517 20.72 -15.37 -21.22
N ALA A 518 20.88 -15.80 -22.47
CA ALA A 518 21.66 -15.05 -23.45
C ALA A 518 21.03 -13.69 -23.75
N LEU A 519 21.84 -12.66 -23.84
CA LEU A 519 21.39 -11.35 -24.31
C LEU A 519 21.29 -11.35 -25.85
N PRO A 520 20.29 -10.66 -26.42
CA PRO A 520 20.17 -10.53 -27.87
C PRO A 520 21.31 -9.69 -28.44
N ASP A 521 21.81 -10.07 -29.64
CA ASP A 521 22.84 -9.33 -30.36
C ASP A 521 22.34 -7.94 -30.81
N GLY A 522 23.25 -6.95 -30.88
CA GLY A 522 22.95 -5.60 -31.37
C GLY A 522 22.26 -4.70 -30.34
N TYR A 523 22.37 -5.04 -29.07
CA TYR A 523 21.86 -4.21 -27.97
C TYR A 523 22.98 -3.83 -27.00
N ASP A 524 22.92 -2.59 -26.52
CA ASP A 524 23.75 -2.09 -25.43
C ASP A 524 22.96 -2.09 -24.11
N VAL A 525 23.66 -2.31 -23.00
CA VAL A 525 23.06 -2.26 -21.65
C VAL A 525 22.86 -0.80 -21.24
N LEU A 526 21.62 -0.41 -21.04
CA LEU A 526 21.24 0.91 -20.52
C LEU A 526 21.27 0.95 -18.99
N VAL A 527 20.62 -0.03 -18.34
CA VAL A 527 20.57 -0.18 -16.87
C VAL A 527 20.66 -1.66 -16.53
N ALA A 528 21.41 -1.99 -15.50
CA ALA A 528 21.50 -3.36 -14.97
C ALA A 528 21.19 -3.37 -13.47
N SER A 529 20.53 -4.42 -12.98
CA SER A 529 20.14 -4.55 -11.57
C SER A 529 21.32 -4.67 -10.61
N SER A 530 22.47 -5.12 -11.09
CA SER A 530 23.75 -5.10 -10.37
C SER A 530 24.92 -5.04 -11.37
N PRO A 531 26.14 -4.70 -10.91
CA PRO A 531 27.33 -4.75 -11.77
C PRO A 531 27.59 -6.16 -12.33
N GLU A 532 27.18 -7.21 -11.63
CA GLU A 532 27.36 -8.60 -12.00
C GLU A 532 26.16 -9.20 -12.76
N ALA A 533 25.13 -8.42 -13.02
CA ALA A 533 23.92 -8.89 -13.71
C ALA A 533 24.21 -9.44 -15.11
N VAL A 534 25.17 -8.86 -15.82
CA VAL A 534 25.59 -9.30 -17.15
C VAL A 534 27.02 -9.83 -17.11
N GLN A 535 27.20 -11.09 -17.51
CA GLN A 535 28.49 -11.74 -17.59
C GLN A 535 28.59 -12.54 -18.91
N ASP A 536 29.69 -12.37 -19.64
CA ASP A 536 29.95 -13.09 -20.88
C ASP A 536 28.77 -13.05 -21.90
N GLY A 537 28.13 -11.87 -22.04
CA GLY A 537 26.99 -11.69 -22.93
C GLY A 537 25.69 -12.37 -22.47
N SER A 538 25.61 -12.74 -21.21
CA SER A 538 24.42 -13.42 -20.63
C SER A 538 23.95 -12.73 -19.34
N LEU A 539 22.64 -12.72 -19.12
CA LEU A 539 21.99 -12.24 -17.91
C LEU A 539 22.04 -13.35 -16.85
N THR A 540 22.57 -13.04 -15.67
CA THR A 540 22.67 -13.98 -14.56
C THR A 540 21.29 -14.24 -13.91
N PRO A 541 21.09 -15.37 -13.19
CA PRO A 541 19.87 -15.60 -12.40
C PRO A 541 19.59 -14.48 -11.38
N ASN A 542 18.32 -14.23 -11.12
CA ASN A 542 17.85 -13.18 -10.18
C ASN A 542 18.34 -11.78 -10.53
N SER A 543 18.45 -11.48 -11.82
CA SER A 543 18.90 -10.18 -12.35
C SER A 543 17.96 -9.66 -13.43
N ALA A 544 18.02 -8.36 -13.66
CA ALA A 544 17.31 -7.71 -14.76
C ALA A 544 18.18 -6.67 -15.45
N VAL A 545 17.88 -6.39 -16.72
CA VAL A 545 18.54 -5.36 -17.52
C VAL A 545 17.57 -4.65 -18.44
N TRP A 546 17.84 -3.38 -18.70
CA TRP A 546 17.24 -2.59 -19.77
C TRP A 546 18.27 -2.47 -20.90
N LEU A 547 17.82 -2.73 -22.11
CA LEU A 547 18.62 -2.75 -23.29
C LEU A 547 18.08 -1.75 -24.31
N VAL A 548 18.97 -1.12 -25.08
CA VAL A 548 18.64 -0.26 -26.22
C VAL A 548 19.41 -0.73 -27.44
N GLN A 549 18.88 -0.50 -28.62
CA GLN A 549 19.61 -0.86 -29.85
C GLN A 549 20.94 -0.09 -29.93
N ALA A 550 22.03 -0.81 -30.29
CA ALA A 550 23.39 -0.28 -30.40
C ALA A 550 23.56 0.74 -31.54
#